data_7bc0768868029713c447fff968d95c75
#
_entry.id   7bc0768868029713c447fff968d95c75
#
_cell.length_a   1.000
_cell.length_b   1.000
_cell.length_c   1.000
_cell.angle_alpha   90.00
_cell.angle_beta   90.00
_cell.angle_gamma   90.00
#
_symmetry.space_group_name_H-M   'P 1'
#
loop_
_entity.id
_entity.type
_entity.pdbx_description
1 polymer ?
#
loop_
_entity_poly.entity_id
_entity_poly.type
_entity_poly.pdbx_seq_one_letter_code
_entity_poly.pdbx_strand_id
1 'polypeptide(L)'
;MGTLLESIHSPADVKRLNYGQMGTLAEEIRAYLIQTLSKTGGHLGPNLGVVELTIALHAVFTTPEDRILFDVSHQAYIHKLLTGRCDRFATIRQPGGLNGFMLRTESEHDCYGAGHAGTALSAALGMAVARDLAGGSEHVVAIAGDAAFTNGISFEALNNIAEQTKRMIVVLNDNEWSIDRNVGAVARYFHRIVTNEHYQHLHASAARLIERFGGKKAIKVVRRAEEAAKSILWPSILFEEFGLEYFGPIDGHNLPLLVETFKFLKSADHPVLLHVLTQKGRGFEPALNGQKKFHGLGPYDPETGKTAASGLPTYAEVFANTLADLATKDERIVAITAAMPNGTGLDLFRPRHPKRYFDVGIAEEHAVIFAAGMATRGFRPVCAIYSTFLQRAFDPIVHDVCLQKLPVVFCMDRAGLSGDDGPTHHGLFDIGYLRSIPEIVLMSPKDEDELADMMKTALEIPGPSAIRYPRGVVVGVARKPEPQPLPIGKAEVLVDGSDVAILGLGPMLPLAQELASMLERDAYSAAVINPRFIKPIDKEMLERYASRVAAFVTFEDHAKMGGFGSAVVEALEEMGSPVPVVRIGWPDQFIEHGKVDQLRARYGLTAEAALTQVLPLLARRRRPTLVAS
;
A
#
# COMPACT_ATOMS: atom_id res chain seq x y z
N MET A 1 37.30 -9.78 -13.10
CA MET A 1 36.34 -10.01 -14.19
C MET A 1 35.00 -9.51 -13.65
N GLY A 2 34.26 -8.68 -14.41
CA GLY A 2 32.93 -8.23 -14.02
C GLY A 2 31.96 -9.42 -13.91
N THR A 3 30.87 -9.24 -13.15
CA THR A 3 29.82 -10.25 -13.02
C THR A 3 29.02 -10.36 -14.33
N LEU A 4 28.32 -11.48 -14.54
CA LEU A 4 27.44 -11.65 -15.69
C LEU A 4 26.32 -10.61 -15.66
N LEU A 5 25.80 -10.28 -14.46
CA LEU A 5 24.78 -9.24 -14.27
C LEU A 5 25.22 -7.87 -14.80
N GLU A 6 26.49 -7.49 -14.60
CA GLU A 6 27.04 -6.23 -15.11
C GLU A 6 27.07 -6.16 -16.65
N SER A 7 27.00 -7.30 -17.34
CA SER A 7 26.95 -7.37 -18.80
C SER A 7 25.52 -7.30 -19.37
N ILE A 8 24.49 -7.31 -18.53
CA ILE A 8 23.09 -7.24 -18.95
C ILE A 8 22.66 -5.76 -19.00
N HIS A 9 22.52 -5.21 -20.18
CA HIS A 9 22.08 -3.84 -20.41
C HIS A 9 20.66 -3.76 -20.98
N SER A 10 20.14 -4.89 -21.48
CA SER A 10 18.83 -4.97 -22.09
C SER A 10 18.24 -6.39 -22.03
N PRO A 11 16.94 -6.56 -22.22
CA PRO A 11 16.33 -7.90 -22.36
C PRO A 11 16.94 -8.73 -23.51
N ALA A 12 17.49 -8.08 -24.54
CA ALA A 12 18.13 -8.80 -25.65
C ALA A 12 19.40 -9.56 -25.21
N ASP A 13 20.08 -9.11 -24.17
CA ASP A 13 21.25 -9.79 -23.63
C ASP A 13 20.84 -11.07 -22.89
N VAL A 14 19.73 -11.05 -22.15
CA VAL A 14 19.16 -12.24 -21.49
C VAL A 14 18.80 -13.33 -22.49
N LYS A 15 18.29 -12.96 -23.67
CA LYS A 15 17.91 -13.91 -24.73
C LYS A 15 19.09 -14.68 -25.33
N ARG A 16 20.32 -14.16 -25.20
CA ARG A 16 21.55 -14.80 -25.70
C ARG A 16 22.13 -15.82 -24.74
N LEU A 17 21.66 -15.85 -23.48
CA LEU A 17 22.19 -16.73 -22.46
C LEU A 17 21.70 -18.18 -22.64
N ASN A 18 22.60 -19.13 -22.40
CA ASN A 18 22.20 -20.52 -22.21
C ASN A 18 21.68 -20.77 -20.78
N TYR A 19 21.07 -21.92 -20.52
CA TYR A 19 20.49 -22.23 -19.21
C TYR A 19 21.50 -22.19 -18.06
N GLY A 20 22.75 -22.62 -18.27
CA GLY A 20 23.80 -22.53 -17.24
C GLY A 20 24.12 -21.07 -16.89
N GLN A 21 24.27 -20.21 -17.89
CA GLN A 21 24.48 -18.78 -17.69
C GLN A 21 23.28 -18.10 -17.01
N MET A 22 22.04 -18.49 -17.37
CA MET A 22 20.83 -17.99 -16.67
C MET A 22 20.84 -18.39 -15.20
N GLY A 23 21.31 -19.59 -14.86
CA GLY A 23 21.48 -20.04 -13.48
C GLY A 23 22.50 -19.18 -12.73
N THR A 24 23.67 -18.92 -13.32
CA THR A 24 24.69 -18.02 -12.75
C THR A 24 24.13 -16.60 -12.55
N LEU A 25 23.40 -16.08 -13.55
CA LEU A 25 22.75 -14.76 -13.45
C LEU A 25 21.75 -14.72 -12.28
N ALA A 26 20.98 -15.78 -12.06
CA ALA A 26 20.03 -15.87 -10.94
C ALA A 26 20.72 -15.78 -9.57
N GLU A 27 21.87 -16.45 -9.41
CA GLU A 27 22.68 -16.40 -8.18
C GLU A 27 23.27 -15.00 -7.97
N GLU A 28 23.83 -14.39 -9.00
CA GLU A 28 24.40 -13.02 -8.95
C GLU A 28 23.32 -11.98 -8.61
N ILE A 29 22.13 -12.07 -9.21
CA ILE A 29 21.00 -11.19 -8.90
C ILE A 29 20.60 -11.32 -7.43
N ARG A 30 20.50 -12.53 -6.88
CA ARG A 30 20.17 -12.71 -5.45
C ARG A 30 21.20 -12.08 -4.53
N ALA A 31 22.48 -12.34 -4.78
CA ALA A 31 23.57 -11.77 -4.01
C ALA A 31 23.53 -10.23 -4.07
N TYR A 32 23.32 -9.66 -5.26
CA TYR A 32 23.23 -8.22 -5.47
C TYR A 32 22.03 -7.59 -4.75
N LEU A 33 20.84 -8.23 -4.80
CA LEU A 33 19.65 -7.76 -4.11
C LEU A 33 19.84 -7.76 -2.58
N ILE A 34 20.39 -8.85 -2.00
CA ILE A 34 20.65 -8.95 -0.56
C ILE A 34 21.58 -7.82 -0.11
N GLN A 35 22.67 -7.60 -0.81
CA GLN A 35 23.65 -6.56 -0.53
C GLN A 35 23.10 -5.14 -0.68
N THR A 36 22.36 -4.87 -1.74
CA THR A 36 21.82 -3.54 -2.02
C THR A 36 20.70 -3.18 -1.05
N LEU A 37 19.74 -4.09 -0.86
CA LEU A 37 18.58 -3.83 -0.01
C LEU A 37 18.93 -3.87 1.49
N SER A 38 20.07 -4.42 1.89
CA SER A 38 20.56 -4.27 3.26
C SER A 38 20.82 -2.80 3.63
N LYS A 39 21.16 -1.97 2.63
CA LYS A 39 21.45 -0.53 2.80
C LYS A 39 20.24 0.36 2.54
N THR A 40 19.47 0.06 1.50
CA THR A 40 18.34 0.90 1.06
C THR A 40 17.00 0.51 1.68
N GLY A 41 16.90 -0.72 2.19
CA GLY A 41 15.62 -1.35 2.48
C GLY A 41 14.88 -1.74 1.20
N GLY A 42 13.70 -2.36 1.33
CA GLY A 42 12.86 -2.71 0.19
C GLY A 42 12.17 -4.06 0.33
N HIS A 43 11.61 -4.56 -0.77
CA HIS A 43 10.83 -5.80 -0.83
C HIS A 43 11.72 -7.00 -1.18
N LEU A 44 12.59 -7.43 -0.25
CA LEU A 44 13.60 -8.46 -0.53
C LEU A 44 12.95 -9.83 -0.79
N GLY A 45 12.15 -10.32 0.15
CA GLY A 45 11.60 -11.69 0.08
C GLY A 45 10.79 -11.97 -1.18
N PRO A 46 9.85 -11.09 -1.59
CA PRO A 46 9.11 -11.24 -2.85
C PRO A 46 10.01 -11.32 -4.08
N ASN A 47 11.05 -10.48 -4.16
CA ASN A 47 11.98 -10.46 -5.27
C ASN A 47 12.84 -11.71 -5.34
N LEU A 48 13.38 -12.19 -4.22
CA LEU A 48 14.16 -13.43 -4.18
C LEU A 48 13.36 -14.64 -4.67
N GLY A 49 12.04 -14.63 -4.50
CA GLY A 49 11.15 -15.71 -4.94
C GLY A 49 10.90 -15.75 -6.45
N VAL A 50 11.09 -14.66 -7.19
CA VAL A 50 10.72 -14.58 -8.62
C VAL A 50 11.90 -14.34 -9.56
N VAL A 51 13.12 -14.63 -9.13
CA VAL A 51 14.32 -14.38 -9.92
C VAL A 51 14.29 -15.20 -11.21
N GLU A 52 14.13 -16.52 -11.13
CA GLU A 52 14.09 -17.40 -12.29
C GLU A 52 12.87 -17.13 -13.18
N LEU A 53 11.71 -16.88 -12.57
CA LEU A 53 10.49 -16.52 -13.29
C LEU A 53 10.70 -15.27 -14.15
N THR A 54 11.33 -14.23 -13.60
CA THR A 54 11.56 -12.97 -14.33
C THR A 54 12.63 -13.13 -15.41
N ILE A 55 13.70 -13.88 -15.16
CA ILE A 55 14.70 -14.22 -16.18
C ILE A 55 14.05 -14.97 -17.35
N ALA A 56 13.21 -15.97 -17.06
CA ALA A 56 12.51 -16.76 -18.08
C ALA A 56 11.55 -15.89 -18.92
N LEU A 57 10.83 -14.96 -18.29
CA LEU A 57 9.98 -13.99 -19.00
C LEU A 57 10.80 -13.17 -20.00
N HIS A 58 11.93 -12.59 -19.59
CA HIS A 58 12.80 -11.79 -20.47
C HIS A 58 13.56 -12.63 -21.50
N ALA A 59 13.78 -13.91 -21.25
CA ALA A 59 14.35 -14.82 -22.23
C ALA A 59 13.37 -15.13 -23.40
N VAL A 60 12.05 -15.04 -23.16
CA VAL A 60 11.03 -15.43 -24.13
C VAL A 60 10.31 -14.23 -24.74
N PHE A 61 9.88 -13.28 -23.92
CA PHE A 61 9.12 -12.10 -24.38
C PHE A 61 10.06 -10.93 -24.70
N THR A 62 9.59 -10.01 -25.56
CA THR A 62 10.37 -8.87 -26.04
C THR A 62 9.74 -7.58 -25.55
N THR A 63 10.17 -7.08 -24.38
CA THR A 63 9.76 -5.75 -23.92
C THR A 63 10.62 -4.67 -24.60
N PRO A 64 10.07 -3.49 -24.93
CA PRO A 64 8.74 -2.99 -24.57
C PRO A 64 7.57 -3.42 -25.49
N GLU A 65 7.82 -4.13 -26.62
CA GLU A 65 6.76 -4.57 -27.53
C GLU A 65 5.78 -5.49 -26.82
N ASP A 66 6.24 -6.62 -26.27
CA ASP A 66 5.44 -7.46 -25.39
C ASP A 66 5.22 -6.76 -24.05
N ARG A 67 4.02 -6.84 -23.49
CA ARG A 67 3.61 -6.16 -22.26
C ARG A 67 3.69 -7.14 -21.09
N ILE A 68 4.57 -6.85 -20.13
CA ILE A 68 4.73 -7.62 -18.89
C ILE A 68 4.28 -6.74 -17.72
N LEU A 69 3.21 -7.16 -17.02
CA LEU A 69 2.64 -6.46 -15.88
C LEU A 69 2.85 -7.28 -14.61
N PHE A 70 3.32 -6.65 -13.56
CA PHE A 70 3.41 -7.27 -12.22
C PHE A 70 2.33 -6.65 -11.33
N ASP A 71 1.46 -7.47 -10.75
CA ASP A 71 0.49 -6.99 -9.76
C ASP A 71 1.21 -6.46 -8.53
N VAL A 72 0.78 -5.33 -7.96
CA VAL A 72 1.54 -4.54 -6.96
C VAL A 72 2.88 -4.04 -7.50
N SER A 73 3.62 -4.87 -8.23
CA SER A 73 4.97 -4.66 -8.77
C SER A 73 6.11 -4.50 -7.74
N HIS A 74 5.86 -4.80 -6.46
CA HIS A 74 6.89 -4.83 -5.42
C HIS A 74 7.96 -5.94 -5.65
N GLN A 75 7.66 -6.93 -6.49
CA GLN A 75 8.53 -8.02 -6.93
C GLN A 75 9.21 -7.74 -8.29
N ALA A 76 9.17 -6.51 -8.80
CA ALA A 76 9.69 -6.16 -10.12
C ALA A 76 11.16 -5.67 -10.12
N TYR A 77 11.93 -5.90 -9.06
CA TYR A 77 13.32 -5.44 -9.00
C TYR A 77 14.21 -6.14 -10.02
N ILE A 78 13.97 -7.43 -10.25
CA ILE A 78 14.69 -8.20 -11.28
C ILE A 78 14.36 -7.64 -12.68
N HIS A 79 13.10 -7.30 -12.93
CA HIS A 79 12.70 -6.64 -14.17
C HIS A 79 13.49 -5.33 -14.39
N LYS A 80 13.66 -4.50 -13.34
CA LYS A 80 14.49 -3.29 -13.43
C LYS A 80 15.94 -3.59 -13.76
N LEU A 81 16.53 -4.61 -13.10
CA LEU A 81 17.91 -5.03 -13.36
C LEU A 81 18.11 -5.49 -14.80
N LEU A 82 17.17 -6.26 -15.36
CA LEU A 82 17.27 -6.83 -16.70
C LEU A 82 16.86 -5.85 -17.83
N THR A 83 16.35 -4.68 -17.49
CA THR A 83 15.89 -3.66 -18.43
C THR A 83 16.74 -2.37 -18.37
N GLY A 84 18.06 -2.52 -18.17
CA GLY A 84 19.04 -1.45 -18.30
C GLY A 84 19.16 -0.49 -17.11
N ARG A 85 18.67 -0.88 -15.92
CA ARG A 85 18.71 -0.04 -14.71
C ARG A 85 19.65 -0.58 -13.62
N CYS A 86 20.52 -1.54 -13.97
CA CYS A 86 21.43 -2.18 -13.02
C CYS A 86 22.42 -1.18 -12.40
N ASP A 87 22.97 -0.28 -13.20
CA ASP A 87 23.91 0.76 -12.78
C ASP A 87 23.32 1.74 -11.76
N ARG A 88 22.01 2.00 -11.85
CA ARG A 88 21.28 2.90 -10.96
C ARG A 88 20.58 2.19 -9.82
N PHE A 89 20.58 0.86 -9.79
CA PHE A 89 19.76 0.09 -8.85
C PHE A 89 20.13 0.34 -7.38
N ALA A 90 21.35 0.71 -7.07
CA ALA A 90 21.77 1.11 -5.72
C ALA A 90 21.04 2.35 -5.18
N THR A 91 20.32 3.08 -6.04
CA THR A 91 19.50 4.24 -5.66
C THR A 91 18.05 3.90 -5.40
N ILE A 92 17.68 2.61 -5.41
CA ILE A 92 16.26 2.19 -5.25
C ILE A 92 15.67 2.71 -3.94
N ARG A 93 14.48 3.32 -4.02
CA ARG A 93 13.76 3.93 -2.89
C ARG A 93 14.50 5.10 -2.22
N GLN A 94 15.57 5.62 -2.84
CA GLN A 94 16.26 6.80 -2.37
C GLN A 94 15.77 8.04 -3.12
N PRO A 95 15.81 9.24 -2.51
CA PRO A 95 15.37 10.49 -3.15
C PRO A 95 16.02 10.69 -4.53
N GLY A 96 15.21 10.89 -5.56
CA GLY A 96 15.68 11.03 -6.95
C GLY A 96 16.21 9.76 -7.60
N GLY A 97 16.16 8.62 -6.91
CA GLY A 97 16.56 7.31 -7.39
C GLY A 97 15.41 6.52 -8.03
N LEU A 98 15.64 5.21 -8.19
CA LEU A 98 14.63 4.30 -8.75
C LEU A 98 13.46 4.09 -7.78
N ASN A 99 12.25 4.04 -8.33
CA ASN A 99 11.04 3.73 -7.56
C ASN A 99 11.02 2.27 -7.09
N GLY A 100 10.46 2.00 -5.92
CA GLY A 100 10.25 0.65 -5.38
C GLY A 100 9.19 -0.18 -6.11
N PHE A 101 8.45 0.43 -7.04
CA PHE A 101 7.42 -0.18 -7.89
C PHE A 101 7.66 0.16 -9.35
N MET A 102 6.96 -0.50 -10.27
CA MET A 102 6.99 -0.12 -11.69
C MET A 102 6.36 1.25 -11.88
N LEU A 103 7.00 2.07 -12.72
CA LEU A 103 6.54 3.42 -13.02
C LEU A 103 6.78 3.75 -14.50
N ARG A 104 5.71 4.03 -15.23
CA ARG A 104 5.77 4.30 -16.69
C ARG A 104 6.72 5.43 -17.09
N THR A 105 6.94 6.40 -16.21
CA THR A 105 7.86 7.51 -16.43
C THR A 105 9.32 7.16 -16.13
N GLU A 106 9.61 5.99 -15.55
CA GLU A 106 10.96 5.54 -15.21
C GLU A 106 11.62 4.78 -16.37
N SER A 107 10.82 3.98 -17.11
CA SER A 107 11.32 3.16 -18.22
C SER A 107 10.20 2.82 -19.21
N GLU A 108 10.53 2.73 -20.51
CA GLU A 108 9.62 2.23 -21.55
C GLU A 108 9.21 0.78 -21.35
N HIS A 109 10.02 0.00 -20.61
CA HIS A 109 9.73 -1.39 -20.24
C HIS A 109 8.67 -1.48 -19.13
N ASP A 110 8.40 -0.41 -18.38
CA ASP A 110 7.39 -0.35 -17.34
C ASP A 110 6.02 0.02 -17.97
N CYS A 111 5.37 -0.94 -18.62
CA CYS A 111 4.16 -0.70 -19.40
C CYS A 111 2.96 -0.23 -18.56
N TYR A 112 2.94 -0.53 -17.24
CA TYR A 112 1.89 -0.14 -16.30
C TYR A 112 2.48 0.13 -14.92
N GLY A 113 2.12 1.28 -14.31
CA GLY A 113 2.45 1.59 -12.93
C GLY A 113 1.52 0.83 -11.97
N ALA A 114 2.08 0.35 -10.87
CA ALA A 114 1.32 -0.38 -9.86
C ALA A 114 1.76 0.01 -8.45
N GLY A 115 1.19 -0.60 -7.42
CA GLY A 115 1.43 -0.34 -6.00
C GLY A 115 0.32 -0.94 -5.14
N HIS A 116 -0.92 -0.95 -5.67
CA HIS A 116 -2.08 -1.59 -5.06
C HIS A 116 -2.36 -2.94 -5.72
N ALA A 117 -2.72 -3.95 -4.94
CA ALA A 117 -2.99 -5.30 -5.43
C ALA A 117 -4.32 -5.40 -6.20
N GLY A 118 -4.40 -6.41 -7.09
CA GLY A 118 -5.61 -6.78 -7.81
C GLY A 118 -5.83 -6.03 -9.12
N THR A 119 -5.00 -5.06 -9.49
CA THR A 119 -5.23 -4.20 -10.66
C THR A 119 -4.63 -4.74 -11.97
N ALA A 120 -3.61 -5.59 -11.88
CA ALA A 120 -2.84 -6.03 -13.05
C ALA A 120 -3.65 -6.83 -14.06
N LEU A 121 -4.57 -7.69 -13.61
CA LEU A 121 -5.38 -8.51 -14.51
C LEU A 121 -6.31 -7.64 -15.38
N SER A 122 -7.01 -6.68 -14.76
CA SER A 122 -7.88 -5.75 -15.48
C SER A 122 -7.09 -4.84 -16.44
N ALA A 123 -5.92 -4.34 -16.00
CA ALA A 123 -5.07 -3.51 -16.85
C ALA A 123 -4.52 -4.30 -18.05
N ALA A 124 -4.09 -5.54 -17.82
CA ALA A 124 -3.62 -6.44 -18.88
C ALA A 124 -4.74 -6.81 -19.86
N LEU A 125 -5.96 -7.07 -19.35
CA LEU A 125 -7.11 -7.30 -20.20
C LEU A 125 -7.39 -6.08 -21.11
N GLY A 126 -7.38 -4.87 -20.56
CA GLY A 126 -7.52 -3.65 -21.34
C GLY A 126 -6.46 -3.50 -22.44
N MET A 127 -5.18 -3.85 -22.13
CA MET A 127 -4.11 -3.85 -23.14
C MET A 127 -4.31 -4.94 -24.20
N ALA A 128 -4.76 -6.14 -23.81
CA ALA A 128 -5.03 -7.24 -24.75
C ALA A 128 -6.17 -6.90 -25.69
N VAL A 129 -7.26 -6.31 -25.19
CA VAL A 129 -8.38 -5.82 -26.00
C VAL A 129 -7.94 -4.71 -26.96
N ALA A 130 -7.16 -3.74 -26.47
CA ALA A 130 -6.63 -2.67 -27.32
C ALA A 130 -5.75 -3.21 -28.46
N ARG A 131 -4.88 -4.20 -28.16
CA ARG A 131 -4.11 -4.93 -29.16
C ARG A 131 -5.03 -5.62 -30.20
N ASP A 132 -6.05 -6.35 -29.75
CA ASP A 132 -6.95 -7.06 -30.63
C ASP A 132 -7.72 -6.11 -31.57
N LEU A 133 -8.16 -4.96 -31.05
CA LEU A 133 -8.82 -3.91 -31.84
C LEU A 133 -7.87 -3.26 -32.86
N ALA A 134 -6.60 -3.09 -32.50
CA ALA A 134 -5.58 -2.52 -33.38
C ALA A 134 -5.02 -3.55 -34.39
N GLY A 135 -5.40 -4.83 -34.31
CA GLY A 135 -4.81 -5.89 -35.12
C GLY A 135 -3.34 -6.20 -34.79
N GLY A 136 -2.91 -5.86 -33.58
CA GLY A 136 -1.56 -6.09 -33.09
C GLY A 136 -1.26 -7.57 -32.81
N SER A 137 0.03 -7.88 -32.66
CA SER A 137 0.50 -9.25 -32.44
C SER A 137 1.30 -9.45 -31.17
N GLU A 138 1.54 -8.39 -30.41
CA GLU A 138 2.30 -8.42 -29.16
C GLU A 138 1.61 -9.28 -28.09
N HIS A 139 2.40 -9.82 -27.17
CA HIS A 139 1.89 -10.61 -26.04
C HIS A 139 1.64 -9.69 -24.84
N VAL A 140 0.59 -10.05 -24.09
CA VAL A 140 0.28 -9.41 -22.80
C VAL A 140 0.35 -10.49 -21.73
N VAL A 141 1.24 -10.29 -20.75
CA VAL A 141 1.51 -11.22 -19.66
C VAL A 141 1.29 -10.50 -18.33
N ALA A 142 0.34 -10.97 -17.52
CA ALA A 142 0.08 -10.45 -16.18
C ALA A 142 0.57 -11.42 -15.13
N ILE A 143 1.44 -10.98 -14.22
CA ILE A 143 1.94 -11.76 -13.09
C ILE A 143 1.22 -11.29 -11.84
N ALA A 144 0.43 -12.15 -11.23
CA ALA A 144 -0.29 -11.86 -9.98
C ALA A 144 0.06 -12.89 -8.91
N GLY A 145 0.29 -12.42 -7.68
CA GLY A 145 0.47 -13.30 -6.53
C GLY A 145 -0.83 -13.97 -6.13
N ASP A 146 -0.74 -15.12 -5.50
CA ASP A 146 -1.88 -15.91 -4.99
C ASP A 146 -2.80 -15.09 -4.07
N ALA A 147 -2.25 -14.21 -3.23
CA ALA A 147 -3.04 -13.28 -2.42
C ALA A 147 -3.85 -12.27 -3.26
N ALA A 148 -3.33 -11.83 -4.41
CA ALA A 148 -4.05 -10.90 -5.28
C ALA A 148 -5.32 -11.52 -5.89
N PHE A 149 -5.36 -12.85 -6.01
CA PHE A 149 -6.57 -13.57 -6.44
C PHE A 149 -7.67 -13.60 -5.36
N THR A 150 -7.43 -13.13 -4.14
CA THR A 150 -8.49 -12.93 -3.14
C THR A 150 -9.20 -11.57 -3.28
N ASN A 151 -8.70 -10.69 -4.14
CA ASN A 151 -9.25 -9.36 -4.37
C ASN A 151 -10.43 -9.42 -5.36
N GLY A 152 -11.50 -8.66 -5.10
CA GLY A 152 -12.70 -8.62 -5.93
C GLY A 152 -12.43 -8.22 -7.38
N ILE A 153 -11.58 -7.20 -7.60
CA ILE A 153 -11.21 -6.72 -8.95
C ILE A 153 -10.54 -7.82 -9.78
N SER A 154 -9.75 -8.70 -9.14
CA SER A 154 -9.16 -9.85 -9.84
C SER A 154 -10.24 -10.83 -10.35
N PHE A 155 -11.29 -11.08 -9.57
CA PHE A 155 -12.43 -11.90 -10.01
C PHE A 155 -13.25 -11.22 -11.10
N GLU A 156 -13.44 -9.89 -11.02
CA GLU A 156 -14.07 -9.11 -12.09
C GLU A 156 -13.30 -9.24 -13.41
N ALA A 157 -11.96 -9.18 -13.34
CA ALA A 157 -11.11 -9.40 -14.51
C ALA A 157 -11.25 -10.83 -15.06
N LEU A 158 -11.13 -11.85 -14.21
CA LEU A 158 -11.27 -13.26 -14.61
C LEU A 158 -12.60 -13.52 -15.31
N ASN A 159 -13.69 -12.95 -14.81
CA ASN A 159 -15.03 -13.06 -15.40
C ASN A 159 -15.12 -12.47 -16.82
N ASN A 160 -14.18 -11.63 -17.21
CA ASN A 160 -14.22 -10.90 -18.47
C ASN A 160 -13.13 -11.32 -19.48
N ILE A 161 -12.04 -11.96 -19.05
CA ILE A 161 -10.86 -12.23 -19.89
C ILE A 161 -11.25 -13.07 -21.12
N ALA A 162 -11.88 -14.22 -20.93
CA ALA A 162 -12.18 -15.13 -22.02
C ALA A 162 -13.22 -14.58 -23.01
N GLU A 163 -14.09 -13.70 -22.54
CA GLU A 163 -15.14 -13.08 -23.35
C GLU A 163 -14.64 -11.91 -24.20
N GLN A 164 -13.57 -11.22 -23.75
CA GLN A 164 -13.18 -9.94 -24.34
C GLN A 164 -11.88 -9.96 -25.12
N THR A 165 -11.00 -10.93 -24.92
CA THR A 165 -9.73 -11.02 -25.65
C THR A 165 -9.48 -12.41 -26.24
N LYS A 166 -8.82 -12.44 -27.39
CA LYS A 166 -8.46 -13.69 -28.06
C LYS A 166 -7.31 -14.41 -27.34
N ARG A 167 -6.38 -13.68 -26.71
CA ARG A 167 -5.22 -14.27 -26.04
C ARG A 167 -4.64 -13.32 -25.00
N MET A 168 -4.33 -13.89 -23.86
CA MET A 168 -3.65 -13.25 -22.75
C MET A 168 -3.01 -14.34 -21.88
N ILE A 169 -1.84 -14.08 -21.30
CA ILE A 169 -1.18 -14.99 -20.37
C ILE A 169 -1.32 -14.42 -18.96
N VAL A 170 -1.99 -15.16 -18.09
CA VAL A 170 -2.04 -14.88 -16.65
C VAL A 170 -1.08 -15.82 -15.95
N VAL A 171 -0.15 -15.29 -15.17
CA VAL A 171 0.78 -16.07 -14.34
C VAL A 171 0.34 -15.94 -12.88
N LEU A 172 -0.17 -17.02 -12.32
CA LEU A 172 -0.42 -17.17 -10.88
C LEU A 172 0.89 -17.55 -10.20
N ASN A 173 1.51 -16.60 -9.51
CA ASN A 173 2.70 -16.82 -8.71
C ASN A 173 2.30 -17.23 -7.28
N ASP A 174 2.28 -18.52 -7.01
CA ASP A 174 1.86 -19.09 -5.74
C ASP A 174 3.07 -19.35 -4.82
N ASN A 175 3.08 -18.69 -3.68
CA ASN A 175 4.09 -18.87 -2.63
C ASN A 175 3.47 -18.95 -1.21
N GLU A 176 2.14 -19.04 -1.12
CA GLU A 176 1.34 -19.12 0.11
C GLU A 176 1.42 -17.87 1.03
N TRP A 177 2.05 -16.79 0.57
CA TRP A 177 2.33 -15.61 1.39
C TRP A 177 1.97 -14.29 0.69
N SER A 178 1.24 -13.43 1.42
CA SER A 178 1.15 -11.99 1.17
C SER A 178 2.15 -11.23 2.05
N ILE A 179 1.72 -10.25 2.80
CA ILE A 179 2.49 -9.68 3.93
C ILE A 179 2.58 -10.72 5.07
N ASP A 180 1.51 -11.48 5.29
CA ASP A 180 1.43 -12.64 6.18
C ASP A 180 0.93 -13.88 5.40
N ARG A 181 0.68 -15.02 6.04
CA ARG A 181 0.08 -16.19 5.39
C ARG A 181 -1.29 -15.85 4.81
N ASN A 182 -1.53 -16.34 3.61
CA ASN A 182 -2.81 -16.11 2.95
C ASN A 182 -3.97 -16.78 3.70
N VAL A 183 -5.11 -16.11 3.70
CA VAL A 183 -6.32 -16.54 4.42
C VAL A 183 -7.48 -16.84 3.47
N GLY A 184 -8.50 -17.53 3.98
CA GLY A 184 -9.76 -17.75 3.27
C GLY A 184 -9.83 -19.02 2.43
N ALA A 185 -10.93 -19.17 1.68
CA ALA A 185 -11.23 -20.37 0.91
C ALA A 185 -10.36 -20.49 -0.34
N VAL A 186 -10.04 -19.37 -0.98
CA VAL A 186 -9.20 -19.34 -2.20
C VAL A 186 -7.77 -19.80 -1.87
N ALA A 187 -7.19 -19.34 -0.76
CA ALA A 187 -5.88 -19.80 -0.30
C ALA A 187 -5.88 -21.32 -0.01
N ARG A 188 -6.94 -21.82 0.65
CA ARG A 188 -7.09 -23.28 0.87
C ARG A 188 -7.31 -24.06 -0.43
N TYR A 189 -7.93 -23.44 -1.42
CA TYR A 189 -8.12 -24.03 -2.75
C TYR A 189 -6.76 -24.21 -3.45
N PHE A 190 -5.91 -23.18 -3.49
CA PHE A 190 -4.55 -23.29 -4.05
C PHE A 190 -3.71 -24.33 -3.32
N HIS A 191 -3.71 -24.30 -2.00
CA HIS A 191 -2.99 -25.29 -1.20
C HIS A 191 -3.43 -26.73 -1.53
N ARG A 192 -4.72 -27.00 -1.78
CA ARG A 192 -5.20 -28.32 -2.20
C ARG A 192 -4.71 -28.72 -3.59
N ILE A 193 -4.56 -27.78 -4.52
CA ILE A 193 -3.98 -28.07 -5.83
C ILE A 193 -2.54 -28.56 -5.65
N VAL A 194 -1.76 -27.83 -4.85
CA VAL A 194 -0.33 -28.12 -4.64
C VAL A 194 -0.09 -29.43 -3.89
N THR A 195 -0.95 -29.77 -2.92
CA THR A 195 -0.79 -30.97 -2.05
C THR A 195 -1.42 -32.23 -2.60
N ASN A 196 -2.06 -32.22 -3.76
CA ASN A 196 -2.67 -33.40 -4.36
C ASN A 196 -1.59 -34.35 -4.90
N GLU A 197 -1.43 -35.55 -4.28
CA GLU A 197 -0.39 -36.54 -4.64
C GLU A 197 -0.48 -37.02 -6.10
N HIS A 198 -1.68 -37.25 -6.62
CA HIS A 198 -1.87 -37.66 -8.02
C HIS A 198 -1.38 -36.58 -8.99
N TYR A 199 -1.62 -35.34 -8.63
CA TYR A 199 -1.17 -34.19 -9.37
C TYR A 199 0.36 -34.03 -9.34
N GLN A 200 1.00 -34.16 -8.18
CA GLN A 200 2.45 -34.12 -8.03
C GLN A 200 3.17 -35.21 -8.84
N HIS A 201 2.65 -36.44 -8.85
CA HIS A 201 3.22 -37.55 -9.63
C HIS A 201 3.12 -37.32 -11.14
N LEU A 202 2.02 -36.76 -11.64
CA LEU A 202 1.84 -36.46 -13.05
C LEU A 202 2.82 -35.35 -13.49
N HIS A 203 2.92 -34.29 -12.71
CA HIS A 203 3.82 -33.17 -12.97
C HIS A 203 5.30 -33.53 -12.91
N ALA A 204 5.73 -34.33 -11.92
CA ALA A 204 7.11 -34.82 -11.84
C ALA A 204 7.48 -35.69 -13.07
N SER A 205 6.51 -36.40 -13.62
CA SER A 205 6.70 -37.18 -14.84
C SER A 205 6.75 -36.29 -16.08
N ALA A 206 5.92 -35.24 -16.12
CA ALA A 206 5.86 -34.24 -17.17
C ALA A 206 7.15 -33.41 -17.24
N ALA A 207 7.63 -32.89 -16.11
CA ALA A 207 8.87 -32.15 -16.02
C ALA A 207 10.06 -33.00 -16.55
N ARG A 208 10.16 -34.26 -16.13
CA ARG A 208 11.19 -35.20 -16.62
C ARG A 208 11.12 -35.46 -18.13
N LEU A 209 9.91 -35.50 -18.70
CA LEU A 209 9.72 -35.67 -20.15
C LEU A 209 10.17 -34.41 -20.93
N ILE A 210 9.84 -33.21 -20.42
CA ILE A 210 10.25 -31.93 -21.03
C ILE A 210 11.77 -31.76 -20.96
N GLU A 211 12.40 -32.10 -19.83
CA GLU A 211 13.85 -32.06 -19.67
C GLU A 211 14.57 -33.04 -20.61
N ARG A 212 13.99 -34.25 -20.83
CA ARG A 212 14.63 -35.30 -21.60
C ARG A 212 14.42 -35.21 -23.11
N PHE A 213 13.30 -34.71 -23.58
CA PHE A 213 12.91 -34.74 -25.00
C PHE A 213 12.72 -33.33 -25.63
N GLY A 214 12.69 -32.26 -24.83
CA GLY A 214 12.55 -30.88 -25.28
C GLY A 214 11.41 -30.62 -26.27
N GLY A 215 10.69 -29.48 -26.12
CA GLY A 215 9.82 -28.95 -27.13
C GLY A 215 8.37 -29.45 -27.18
N LYS A 216 7.63 -28.92 -28.15
CA LYS A 216 6.16 -29.03 -28.36
C LYS A 216 5.57 -30.45 -28.25
N LYS A 217 6.37 -31.52 -28.51
CA LYS A 217 5.89 -32.91 -28.44
C LYS A 217 5.73 -33.41 -27.00
N ALA A 218 6.65 -33.04 -26.09
CA ALA A 218 6.59 -33.47 -24.69
C ALA A 218 5.41 -32.78 -23.98
N ILE A 219 5.20 -31.49 -24.22
CA ILE A 219 4.07 -30.73 -23.67
C ILE A 219 2.72 -31.28 -24.16
N LYS A 220 2.63 -31.69 -25.44
CA LYS A 220 1.43 -32.34 -26.01
C LYS A 220 1.11 -33.69 -25.36
N VAL A 221 2.13 -34.46 -24.96
CA VAL A 221 1.97 -35.75 -24.23
C VAL A 221 1.48 -35.51 -22.81
N VAL A 222 2.01 -34.49 -22.14
CA VAL A 222 1.57 -34.06 -20.79
C VAL A 222 0.10 -33.66 -20.83
N ARG A 223 -0.29 -32.79 -21.79
CA ARG A 223 -1.68 -32.36 -22.00
C ARG A 223 -2.64 -33.54 -22.23
N ARG A 224 -2.26 -34.52 -23.05
CA ARG A 224 -3.09 -35.73 -23.25
C ARG A 224 -3.25 -36.57 -21.99
N ALA A 225 -2.21 -36.61 -21.15
CA ALA A 225 -2.28 -37.30 -19.87
C ALA A 225 -3.17 -36.53 -18.87
N GLU A 226 -3.10 -35.20 -18.87
CA GLU A 226 -3.99 -34.32 -18.09
C GLU A 226 -5.45 -34.43 -18.55
N GLU A 227 -5.71 -34.39 -19.86
CA GLU A 227 -7.04 -34.57 -20.44
C GLU A 227 -7.64 -35.95 -20.09
N ALA A 228 -6.85 -37.01 -20.06
CA ALA A 228 -7.28 -38.34 -19.64
C ALA A 228 -7.58 -38.44 -18.13
N ALA A 229 -6.93 -37.62 -17.29
CA ALA A 229 -7.14 -37.59 -15.85
C ALA A 229 -8.28 -36.64 -15.42
N LYS A 230 -8.77 -35.77 -16.29
CA LYS A 230 -9.87 -34.79 -16.03
C LYS A 230 -11.21 -35.42 -15.63
N SER A 231 -11.40 -36.72 -15.76
CA SER A 231 -12.60 -37.44 -15.33
C SER A 231 -12.72 -37.64 -13.81
N ILE A 232 -11.72 -37.27 -13.01
CA ILE A 232 -11.69 -37.45 -11.56
C ILE A 232 -11.46 -36.07 -10.92
N LEU A 233 -12.53 -35.40 -10.45
CA LEU A 233 -12.56 -34.18 -9.59
C LEU A 233 -11.25 -33.36 -9.55
N TRP A 234 -11.02 -32.55 -10.58
CA TRP A 234 -9.77 -31.83 -10.78
C TRP A 234 -9.82 -30.42 -10.14
N PRO A 235 -8.82 -30.00 -9.38
CA PRO A 235 -8.84 -28.69 -8.73
C PRO A 235 -8.74 -27.47 -9.66
N SER A 236 -8.38 -27.64 -10.95
CA SER A 236 -8.27 -26.55 -11.94
C SER A 236 -9.60 -26.04 -12.50
N ILE A 237 -10.71 -26.73 -12.18
CA ILE A 237 -12.06 -26.46 -12.74
C ILE A 237 -12.46 -24.99 -12.63
N LEU A 238 -12.11 -24.30 -11.53
CA LEU A 238 -12.48 -22.90 -11.34
C LEU A 238 -12.02 -21.98 -12.49
N PHE A 239 -10.77 -22.10 -12.92
CA PHE A 239 -10.24 -21.23 -13.98
C PHE A 239 -10.72 -21.64 -15.37
N GLU A 240 -10.95 -22.94 -15.59
CA GLU A 240 -11.51 -23.45 -16.82
C GLU A 240 -12.98 -23.02 -17.00
N GLU A 241 -13.75 -22.93 -15.92
CA GLU A 241 -15.11 -22.38 -15.94
C GLU A 241 -15.13 -20.87 -16.26
N PHE A 242 -14.05 -20.13 -15.95
CA PHE A 242 -13.84 -18.76 -16.44
C PHE A 242 -13.33 -18.69 -17.89
N GLY A 243 -13.17 -19.82 -18.58
CA GLY A 243 -12.71 -19.88 -19.96
C GLY A 243 -11.19 -19.70 -20.14
N LEU A 244 -10.40 -19.81 -19.08
CA LEU A 244 -8.93 -19.80 -19.17
C LEU A 244 -8.41 -21.24 -19.19
N GLU A 245 -7.61 -21.59 -20.19
CA GLU A 245 -6.90 -22.87 -20.16
C GLU A 245 -5.85 -22.87 -19.05
N TYR A 246 -5.94 -23.82 -18.14
CA TYR A 246 -5.06 -23.88 -16.96
C TYR A 246 -3.83 -24.77 -17.25
N PHE A 247 -2.65 -24.25 -16.93
CA PHE A 247 -1.36 -24.95 -16.96
C PHE A 247 -0.68 -24.91 -15.61
N GLY A 248 -0.14 -26.00 -15.17
CA GLY A 248 0.61 -26.04 -13.92
C GLY A 248 -0.09 -26.84 -12.81
N PRO A 249 0.36 -26.72 -11.52
CA PRO A 249 1.49 -25.88 -11.11
C PRO A 249 2.84 -26.43 -11.57
N ILE A 250 3.76 -25.52 -11.93
CA ILE A 250 5.14 -25.85 -12.29
C ILE A 250 6.13 -25.25 -11.29
N ASP A 251 7.33 -25.84 -11.20
CA ASP A 251 8.40 -25.29 -10.36
C ASP A 251 8.92 -23.97 -10.95
N GLY A 252 8.69 -22.87 -10.23
CA GLY A 252 9.10 -21.52 -10.57
C GLY A 252 10.59 -21.24 -10.41
N HIS A 253 11.36 -22.24 -10.00
CA HIS A 253 12.82 -22.17 -9.87
C HIS A 253 13.56 -23.05 -10.90
N ASN A 254 12.83 -23.78 -11.73
CA ASN A 254 13.38 -24.55 -12.84
C ASN A 254 13.41 -23.71 -14.13
N LEU A 255 14.54 -23.03 -14.40
CA LEU A 255 14.70 -22.16 -15.56
C LEU A 255 14.41 -22.83 -16.91
N PRO A 256 14.94 -24.04 -17.22
CA PRO A 256 14.61 -24.74 -18.45
C PRO A 256 13.10 -24.98 -18.61
N LEU A 257 12.44 -25.45 -17.56
CA LEU A 257 10.99 -25.70 -17.56
C LEU A 257 10.19 -24.43 -17.81
N LEU A 258 10.52 -23.34 -17.11
CA LEU A 258 9.86 -22.04 -17.27
C LEU A 258 10.01 -21.51 -18.70
N VAL A 259 11.23 -21.49 -19.25
CA VAL A 259 11.49 -20.97 -20.60
C VAL A 259 10.76 -21.78 -21.66
N GLU A 260 10.80 -23.12 -21.58
CA GLU A 260 10.10 -23.94 -22.56
C GLU A 260 8.57 -23.84 -22.44
N THR A 261 8.05 -23.71 -21.21
CA THR A 261 6.62 -23.46 -20.98
C THR A 261 6.20 -22.12 -21.57
N PHE A 262 6.91 -21.03 -21.32
CA PHE A 262 6.58 -19.73 -21.91
C PHE A 262 6.69 -19.73 -23.43
N LYS A 263 7.66 -20.39 -24.03
CA LYS A 263 7.73 -20.57 -25.50
C LYS A 263 6.52 -21.30 -26.06
N PHE A 264 6.01 -22.29 -25.35
CA PHE A 264 4.79 -23.01 -25.71
C PHE A 264 3.57 -22.10 -25.59
N LEU A 265 3.38 -21.43 -24.43
CA LEU A 265 2.24 -20.54 -24.17
C LEU A 265 2.23 -19.32 -25.11
N LYS A 266 3.41 -18.87 -25.56
CA LYS A 266 3.53 -17.81 -26.57
C LYS A 266 2.82 -18.16 -27.89
N SER A 267 2.59 -19.44 -28.18
CA SER A 267 1.86 -19.90 -29.37
C SER A 267 0.36 -20.13 -29.14
N ALA A 268 -0.14 -19.91 -27.94
CA ALA A 268 -1.58 -20.03 -27.65
C ALA A 268 -2.37 -18.92 -28.33
N ASP A 269 -3.55 -19.27 -28.84
CA ASP A 269 -4.51 -18.37 -29.52
C ASP A 269 -5.75 -18.05 -28.66
N HIS A 270 -5.71 -18.42 -27.40
CA HIS A 270 -6.74 -18.23 -26.38
C HIS A 270 -6.12 -17.81 -25.05
N PRO A 271 -6.90 -17.29 -24.07
CA PRO A 271 -6.42 -16.94 -22.75
C PRO A 271 -5.97 -18.16 -21.95
N VAL A 272 -4.81 -18.03 -21.30
CA VAL A 272 -4.23 -19.11 -20.50
C VAL A 272 -3.85 -18.63 -19.10
N LEU A 273 -3.96 -19.52 -18.10
CA LEU A 273 -3.46 -19.31 -16.77
C LEU A 273 -2.34 -20.30 -16.48
N LEU A 274 -1.14 -19.78 -16.22
CA LEU A 274 0.02 -20.54 -15.78
C LEU A 274 0.18 -20.44 -14.28
N HIS A 275 0.03 -21.54 -13.57
CA HIS A 275 0.28 -21.62 -12.13
C HIS A 275 1.76 -22.00 -11.87
N VAL A 276 2.47 -21.13 -11.15
CA VAL A 276 3.90 -21.25 -10.87
C VAL A 276 4.12 -21.25 -9.36
N LEU A 277 4.79 -22.28 -8.85
CA LEU A 277 5.15 -22.40 -7.44
C LEU A 277 6.50 -21.74 -7.20
N THR A 278 6.56 -20.79 -6.29
CA THR A 278 7.79 -20.10 -5.93
C THR A 278 8.01 -20.09 -4.41
N GLN A 279 9.25 -19.83 -3.99
CA GLN A 279 9.61 -19.76 -2.58
C GLN A 279 10.03 -18.34 -2.21
N LYS A 280 9.17 -17.64 -1.47
CA LYS A 280 9.46 -16.30 -0.97
C LYS A 280 10.70 -16.29 -0.07
N GLY A 281 11.68 -15.45 -0.39
CA GLY A 281 12.95 -15.37 0.36
C GLY A 281 14.00 -16.42 -0.04
N ARG A 282 13.83 -17.11 -1.19
CA ARG A 282 14.74 -18.15 -1.66
C ARG A 282 16.18 -17.68 -1.73
N GLY A 283 17.10 -18.53 -1.21
CA GLY A 283 18.55 -18.26 -1.19
C GLY A 283 19.00 -17.30 -0.09
N PHE A 284 18.11 -16.94 0.86
CA PHE A 284 18.46 -16.12 2.02
C PHE A 284 17.85 -16.71 3.30
N GLU A 285 18.63 -17.43 4.07
CA GLU A 285 18.19 -18.16 5.26
C GLU A 285 17.40 -17.28 6.28
N PRO A 286 17.81 -16.04 6.59
CA PRO A 286 17.03 -15.20 7.49
C PRO A 286 15.59 -14.93 6.98
N ALA A 287 15.40 -14.85 5.65
CA ALA A 287 14.07 -14.68 5.08
C ALA A 287 13.28 -15.98 5.06
N LEU A 288 13.92 -17.12 4.82
CA LEU A 288 13.27 -18.44 4.82
C LEU A 288 12.74 -18.81 6.21
N ASN A 289 13.49 -18.50 7.25
CA ASN A 289 13.17 -18.85 8.64
C ASN A 289 12.38 -17.74 9.36
N GLY A 290 12.39 -16.51 8.84
CA GLY A 290 11.70 -15.36 9.43
C GLY A 290 10.18 -15.42 9.28
N GLN A 291 9.45 -15.04 10.34
CA GLN A 291 7.98 -15.01 10.34
C GLN A 291 7.38 -14.05 9.30
N LYS A 292 8.05 -12.94 9.02
CA LYS A 292 7.59 -11.89 8.07
C LYS A 292 8.17 -12.06 6.65
N LYS A 293 8.97 -13.13 6.41
CA LYS A 293 9.56 -13.44 5.10
C LYS A 293 10.18 -12.25 4.36
N PHE A 294 10.63 -11.23 5.08
CA PHE A 294 11.24 -10.03 4.50
C PHE A 294 10.40 -9.37 3.40
N HIS A 295 9.09 -9.24 3.65
CA HIS A 295 8.17 -8.66 2.67
C HIS A 295 8.53 -7.20 2.34
N GLY A 296 8.66 -6.34 3.35
CA GLY A 296 9.09 -4.95 3.22
C GLY A 296 9.88 -4.53 4.47
N LEU A 297 11.13 -4.13 4.29
CA LEU A 297 12.06 -3.82 5.37
C LEU A 297 12.71 -2.46 5.19
N GLY A 298 13.11 -1.84 6.31
CA GLY A 298 14.17 -0.85 6.33
C GLY A 298 15.55 -1.49 6.14
N PRO A 299 16.64 -0.73 6.23
CA PRO A 299 18.01 -1.25 6.24
C PRO A 299 18.19 -2.33 7.31
N TYR A 300 18.97 -3.36 6.99
CA TYR A 300 19.17 -4.53 7.84
C TYR A 300 20.62 -5.05 7.73
N ASP A 301 21.05 -5.82 8.70
CA ASP A 301 22.32 -6.54 8.67
C ASP A 301 22.21 -7.75 7.70
N PRO A 302 23.04 -7.83 6.65
CA PRO A 302 22.91 -8.87 5.62
C PRO A 302 23.27 -10.28 6.11
N GLU A 303 23.99 -10.43 7.23
CA GLU A 303 24.36 -11.74 7.77
C GLU A 303 23.25 -12.27 8.67
N THR A 304 22.70 -11.43 9.54
CA THR A 304 21.73 -11.83 10.56
C THR A 304 20.27 -11.53 10.18
N GLY A 305 20.03 -10.68 9.19
CA GLY A 305 18.71 -10.19 8.80
C GLY A 305 18.08 -9.22 9.81
N LYS A 306 18.80 -8.79 10.84
CA LYS A 306 18.26 -7.92 11.90
C LYS A 306 18.20 -6.47 11.43
N THR A 307 17.06 -5.82 11.69
CA THR A 307 16.87 -4.36 11.56
C THR A 307 17.24 -3.65 12.86
N ALA A 308 17.61 -2.38 12.77
CA ALA A 308 17.80 -1.56 13.98
C ALA A 308 16.48 -1.46 14.77
N ALA A 309 16.54 -1.73 16.07
CA ALA A 309 15.41 -1.54 16.96
C ALA A 309 15.24 -0.05 17.29
N SER A 310 14.01 0.47 17.27
CA SER A 310 13.69 1.76 17.85
C SER A 310 13.50 1.59 19.36
N GLY A 311 13.96 2.56 20.18
CA GLY A 311 13.73 2.55 21.61
C GLY A 311 12.29 2.88 22.03
N LEU A 312 11.46 3.41 21.11
CA LEU A 312 10.07 3.77 21.31
C LEU A 312 9.15 2.87 20.48
N PRO A 313 7.90 2.62 20.94
CA PRO A 313 6.92 1.88 20.16
C PRO A 313 6.50 2.66 18.92
N THR A 314 5.89 1.96 17.98
CA THR A 314 5.23 2.56 16.81
C THR A 314 3.79 2.97 17.12
N TYR A 315 3.20 3.87 16.32
CA TYR A 315 1.78 4.19 16.41
C TYR A 315 0.90 2.95 16.24
N ALA A 316 1.25 2.02 15.35
CA ALA A 316 0.55 0.75 15.16
C ALA A 316 0.57 -0.13 16.42
N GLU A 317 1.70 -0.19 17.13
CA GLU A 317 1.81 -0.93 18.40
C GLU A 317 0.98 -0.28 19.52
N VAL A 318 0.97 1.05 19.61
CA VAL A 318 0.13 1.76 20.58
C VAL A 318 -1.35 1.56 20.25
N PHE A 319 -1.75 1.69 18.99
CA PHE A 319 -3.10 1.41 18.52
C PHE A 319 -3.55 0.00 18.92
N ALA A 320 -2.78 -1.02 18.54
CA ALA A 320 -3.16 -2.41 18.75
C ALA A 320 -3.25 -2.81 20.23
N ASN A 321 -2.30 -2.35 21.05
CA ASN A 321 -2.33 -2.60 22.49
C ASN A 321 -3.52 -1.88 23.15
N THR A 322 -3.75 -0.61 22.81
CA THR A 322 -4.91 0.14 23.32
C THR A 322 -6.23 -0.52 22.93
N LEU A 323 -6.35 -0.96 21.67
CA LEU A 323 -7.54 -1.67 21.20
C LEU A 323 -7.77 -2.98 21.99
N ALA A 324 -6.69 -3.74 22.22
CA ALA A 324 -6.77 -4.98 22.97
C ALA A 324 -7.17 -4.76 24.44
N ASP A 325 -6.68 -3.68 25.06
CA ASP A 325 -7.06 -3.31 26.43
C ASP A 325 -8.53 -2.90 26.51
N LEU A 326 -9.02 -2.09 25.54
CA LEU A 326 -10.42 -1.68 25.46
C LEU A 326 -11.33 -2.89 25.17
N ALA A 327 -10.90 -3.80 24.29
CA ALA A 327 -11.63 -5.04 23.99
C ALA A 327 -11.69 -6.02 25.16
N THR A 328 -10.79 -5.93 26.13
CA THR A 328 -10.89 -6.70 27.38
C THR A 328 -12.04 -6.21 28.26
N LYS A 329 -12.38 -4.91 28.16
CA LYS A 329 -13.45 -4.27 28.94
C LYS A 329 -14.82 -4.30 28.20
N ASP A 330 -14.81 -4.40 26.87
CA ASP A 330 -16.03 -4.44 26.04
C ASP A 330 -15.95 -5.57 25.01
N GLU A 331 -16.76 -6.60 25.21
CA GLU A 331 -16.81 -7.79 24.35
C GLU A 331 -17.39 -7.52 22.95
N ARG A 332 -18.03 -6.38 22.74
CA ARG A 332 -18.57 -5.98 21.44
C ARG A 332 -17.48 -5.54 20.45
N ILE A 333 -16.28 -5.18 20.94
CA ILE A 333 -15.19 -4.70 20.11
C ILE A 333 -14.59 -5.87 19.33
N VAL A 334 -14.53 -5.72 18.01
CA VAL A 334 -13.90 -6.66 17.06
C VAL A 334 -12.92 -5.90 16.16
N ALA A 335 -11.82 -6.55 15.82
CA ALA A 335 -10.78 -5.99 14.98
C ALA A 335 -10.76 -6.67 13.61
N ILE A 336 -10.73 -5.87 12.54
CA ILE A 336 -10.76 -6.32 11.15
C ILE A 336 -9.57 -5.69 10.41
N THR A 337 -8.86 -6.47 9.60
CA THR A 337 -7.84 -5.98 8.69
C THR A 337 -7.94 -6.68 7.33
N ALA A 338 -7.31 -6.09 6.31
CA ALA A 338 -7.28 -6.61 4.95
C ALA A 338 -5.84 -7.00 4.57
N ALA A 339 -5.40 -8.20 4.98
CA ALA A 339 -4.06 -8.77 4.74
C ALA A 339 -2.88 -7.96 5.35
N MET A 340 -3.15 -7.12 6.35
CA MET A 340 -2.16 -6.22 6.95
C MET A 340 -1.99 -6.39 8.47
N PRO A 341 -2.03 -7.59 9.05
CA PRO A 341 -2.02 -7.74 10.52
C PRO A 341 -0.78 -7.12 11.16
N ASN A 342 0.40 -7.39 10.62
CA ASN A 342 1.66 -6.86 11.14
C ASN A 342 1.81 -5.35 10.91
N GLY A 343 1.35 -4.87 9.77
CA GLY A 343 1.48 -3.46 9.41
C GLY A 343 0.59 -2.54 10.24
N THR A 344 -0.58 -3.03 10.63
CA THR A 344 -1.54 -2.32 11.50
C THR A 344 -1.35 -2.66 12.99
N GLY A 345 -0.41 -3.56 13.34
CA GLY A 345 -0.18 -4.02 14.70
C GLY A 345 -1.20 -5.03 15.22
N LEU A 346 -2.21 -5.44 14.44
CA LEU A 346 -3.24 -6.38 14.89
C LEU A 346 -2.72 -7.80 15.16
N ASP A 347 -1.48 -8.12 14.78
CA ASP A 347 -0.76 -9.30 15.24
C ASP A 347 -0.58 -9.31 16.78
N LEU A 348 -0.59 -8.15 17.45
CA LEU A 348 -0.59 -8.01 18.91
C LEU A 348 -1.99 -8.16 19.52
N PHE A 349 -3.04 -7.79 18.80
CA PHE A 349 -4.43 -7.98 19.23
C PHE A 349 -4.87 -9.46 19.15
N ARG A 350 -4.52 -10.14 18.06
CA ARG A 350 -4.95 -11.51 17.76
C ARG A 350 -4.68 -12.52 18.88
N PRO A 351 -3.51 -12.59 19.55
CA PRO A 351 -3.28 -13.55 20.63
C PRO A 351 -4.16 -13.31 21.87
N ARG A 352 -4.55 -12.05 22.12
CA ARG A 352 -5.39 -11.68 23.28
C ARG A 352 -6.87 -11.92 23.02
N HIS A 353 -7.33 -11.73 21.78
CA HIS A 353 -8.73 -11.82 21.36
C HIS A 353 -8.93 -12.61 20.07
N PRO A 354 -8.52 -13.90 20.00
CA PRO A 354 -8.47 -14.67 18.74
C PRO A 354 -9.82 -14.87 18.06
N LYS A 355 -10.92 -14.87 18.80
CA LYS A 355 -12.30 -15.01 18.28
C LYS A 355 -12.90 -13.68 17.78
N ARG A 356 -12.25 -12.57 18.06
CA ARG A 356 -12.70 -11.21 17.71
C ARG A 356 -11.72 -10.50 16.78
N TYR A 357 -10.83 -11.25 16.15
CA TYR A 357 -9.89 -10.82 15.14
C TYR A 357 -10.26 -11.46 13.80
N PHE A 358 -10.33 -10.63 12.76
CA PHE A 358 -10.65 -11.05 11.39
C PHE A 358 -9.65 -10.45 10.40
N ASP A 359 -8.98 -11.32 9.65
CA ASP A 359 -8.25 -10.96 8.45
C ASP A 359 -9.05 -11.45 7.25
N VAL A 360 -9.45 -10.55 6.39
CA VAL A 360 -10.32 -10.86 5.25
C VAL A 360 -9.56 -11.09 3.94
N GLY A 361 -8.22 -11.06 3.98
CA GLY A 361 -7.39 -11.04 2.78
C GLY A 361 -7.32 -9.65 2.15
N ILE A 362 -6.84 -9.54 0.91
CA ILE A 362 -6.76 -8.24 0.21
C ILE A 362 -8.16 -7.89 -0.33
N ALA A 363 -9.03 -7.44 0.57
CA ALA A 363 -10.44 -7.21 0.27
C ALA A 363 -11.00 -6.08 1.17
N GLU A 364 -10.56 -4.84 0.93
CA GLU A 364 -10.88 -3.68 1.75
C GLU A 364 -12.38 -3.36 1.70
N GLU A 365 -13.02 -3.48 0.54
CA GLU A 365 -14.46 -3.30 0.35
C GLU A 365 -15.24 -4.30 1.21
N HIS A 366 -14.84 -5.57 1.16
CA HIS A 366 -15.45 -6.61 1.98
C HIS A 366 -15.24 -6.34 3.48
N ALA A 367 -14.05 -5.88 3.89
CA ALA A 367 -13.77 -5.51 5.29
C ALA A 367 -14.79 -4.50 5.84
N VAL A 368 -15.08 -3.46 5.04
CA VAL A 368 -16.01 -2.40 5.41
C VAL A 368 -17.44 -2.90 5.47
N ILE A 369 -17.91 -3.64 4.45
CA ILE A 369 -19.27 -4.19 4.42
C ILE A 369 -19.47 -5.25 5.54
N PHE A 370 -18.45 -6.08 5.77
CA PHE A 370 -18.45 -7.06 6.87
C PHE A 370 -18.57 -6.37 8.24
N ALA A 371 -17.81 -5.28 8.44
CA ALA A 371 -17.92 -4.45 9.64
C ALA A 371 -19.32 -3.84 9.77
N ALA A 372 -19.90 -3.30 8.68
CA ALA A 372 -21.27 -2.77 8.69
C ALA A 372 -22.27 -3.84 9.12
N GLY A 373 -22.19 -5.06 8.58
CA GLY A 373 -23.02 -6.18 8.98
C GLY A 373 -22.90 -6.53 10.48
N MET A 374 -21.69 -6.52 11.03
CA MET A 374 -21.46 -6.74 12.48
C MET A 374 -22.06 -5.62 13.33
N ALA A 375 -21.92 -4.36 12.88
CA ALA A 375 -22.45 -3.21 13.58
C ALA A 375 -23.98 -3.25 13.71
N THR A 376 -24.70 -3.76 12.69
CA THR A 376 -26.17 -3.96 12.77
C THR A 376 -26.58 -4.97 13.85
N ARG A 377 -25.64 -5.80 14.31
CA ARG A 377 -25.87 -6.79 15.38
C ARG A 377 -25.36 -6.33 16.74
N GLY A 378 -25.02 -5.03 16.88
CA GLY A 378 -24.62 -4.41 18.14
C GLY A 378 -23.13 -4.53 18.46
N PHE A 379 -22.29 -5.06 17.57
CA PHE A 379 -20.84 -5.04 17.71
C PHE A 379 -20.26 -3.65 17.45
N ARG A 380 -19.02 -3.44 17.88
CA ARG A 380 -18.21 -2.23 17.67
C ARG A 380 -16.98 -2.60 16.81
N PRO A 381 -17.15 -2.75 15.48
CA PRO A 381 -16.06 -3.16 14.61
C PRO A 381 -15.07 -2.02 14.37
N VAL A 382 -13.79 -2.36 14.42
CA VAL A 382 -12.66 -1.49 14.13
C VAL A 382 -11.94 -2.02 12.89
N CYS A 383 -12.02 -1.29 11.79
CA CYS A 383 -11.31 -1.58 10.55
C CYS A 383 -9.95 -0.90 10.56
N ALA A 384 -8.87 -1.67 10.72
CA ALA A 384 -7.50 -1.19 10.67
C ALA A 384 -6.92 -1.45 9.27
N ILE A 385 -6.85 -0.39 8.46
CA ILE A 385 -6.45 -0.43 7.04
C ILE A 385 -5.55 0.78 6.78
N TYR A 386 -4.52 0.63 5.92
CA TYR A 386 -3.70 1.78 5.53
C TYR A 386 -4.54 2.85 4.83
N SER A 387 -4.25 4.11 5.12
CA SER A 387 -4.98 5.26 4.58
C SER A 387 -5.13 5.18 3.05
N THR A 388 -4.04 4.91 2.32
CA THR A 388 -4.08 4.79 0.86
C THR A 388 -4.93 3.61 0.37
N PHE A 389 -4.95 2.47 1.09
CA PHE A 389 -5.72 1.29 0.68
C PHE A 389 -7.21 1.42 1.01
N LEU A 390 -7.57 2.20 2.03
CA LEU A 390 -8.97 2.46 2.36
C LEU A 390 -9.73 3.23 1.25
N GLN A 391 -9.01 3.92 0.34
CA GLN A 391 -9.61 4.56 -0.84
C GLN A 391 -10.44 3.57 -1.67
N ARG A 392 -10.04 2.29 -1.71
CA ARG A 392 -10.75 1.22 -2.43
C ARG A 392 -12.16 0.99 -1.90
N ALA A 393 -12.38 1.23 -0.61
CA ALA A 393 -13.66 1.04 0.06
C ALA A 393 -14.49 2.34 0.21
N PHE A 394 -14.22 3.37 -0.60
CA PHE A 394 -14.93 4.65 -0.49
C PHE A 394 -16.46 4.49 -0.64
N ASP A 395 -16.93 3.78 -1.67
CA ASP A 395 -18.36 3.52 -1.86
C ASP A 395 -18.99 2.78 -0.68
N PRO A 396 -18.44 1.64 -0.17
CA PRO A 396 -18.96 0.98 1.03
C PRO A 396 -18.98 1.87 2.28
N ILE A 397 -18.01 2.77 2.45
CA ILE A 397 -18.03 3.72 3.57
C ILE A 397 -19.23 4.67 3.45
N VAL A 398 -19.51 5.19 2.26
CA VAL A 398 -20.64 6.08 2.00
C VAL A 398 -21.96 5.34 2.18
N HIS A 399 -22.14 4.26 1.41
CA HIS A 399 -23.43 3.58 1.24
C HIS A 399 -23.76 2.64 2.40
N ASP A 400 -22.81 1.77 2.78
CA ASP A 400 -23.11 0.70 3.73
C ASP A 400 -22.91 1.11 5.19
N VAL A 401 -22.08 2.13 5.45
CA VAL A 401 -21.77 2.58 6.81
C VAL A 401 -22.38 3.94 7.13
N CYS A 402 -22.01 5.01 6.42
CA CYS A 402 -22.38 6.37 6.81
C CYS A 402 -23.86 6.67 6.55
N LEU A 403 -24.41 6.26 5.41
CA LEU A 403 -25.83 6.44 5.08
C LEU A 403 -26.73 5.76 6.13
N GLN A 404 -26.29 4.61 6.67
CA GLN A 404 -26.98 3.85 7.69
C GLN A 404 -26.60 4.24 9.14
N LYS A 405 -25.68 5.20 9.31
CA LYS A 405 -25.17 5.69 10.61
C LYS A 405 -24.63 4.57 11.51
N LEU A 406 -23.99 3.57 10.93
CA LEU A 406 -23.49 2.42 11.67
C LEU A 406 -22.21 2.75 12.44
N PRO A 407 -22.05 2.26 13.69
CA PRO A 407 -20.91 2.55 14.55
C PRO A 407 -19.67 1.73 14.16
N VAL A 408 -19.13 1.97 12.97
CA VAL A 408 -17.89 1.40 12.49
C VAL A 408 -16.76 2.41 12.70
N VAL A 409 -15.64 1.95 13.26
CA VAL A 409 -14.44 2.76 13.48
C VAL A 409 -13.40 2.44 12.41
N PHE A 410 -12.96 3.43 11.64
CA PHE A 410 -11.87 3.30 10.68
C PHE A 410 -10.57 3.81 11.30
N CYS A 411 -9.60 2.93 11.52
CA CYS A 411 -8.27 3.28 12.00
C CYS A 411 -7.29 3.23 10.83
N MET A 412 -6.91 4.43 10.35
CA MET A 412 -6.10 4.61 9.15
C MET A 412 -4.63 4.78 9.53
N ASP A 413 -3.86 3.69 9.46
CA ASP A 413 -2.41 3.72 9.58
C ASP A 413 -1.79 4.33 8.31
N ARG A 414 -0.61 4.92 8.42
CA ARG A 414 0.13 5.58 7.32
C ARG A 414 -0.62 6.75 6.69
N ALA A 415 -1.43 7.46 7.47
CA ALA A 415 -2.00 8.72 7.02
C ALA A 415 -0.90 9.78 6.91
N GLY A 416 -0.98 10.61 5.88
CA GLY A 416 0.08 11.52 5.52
C GLY A 416 1.17 10.87 4.66
N LEU A 417 2.38 11.41 4.70
CA LEU A 417 3.48 10.96 3.86
C LEU A 417 4.10 9.65 4.38
N SER A 418 4.06 8.58 3.56
CA SER A 418 4.65 7.28 3.92
C SER A 418 6.16 7.20 3.69
N GLY A 419 6.74 8.14 2.93
CA GLY A 419 8.18 8.21 2.66
C GLY A 419 8.64 7.30 1.52
N ASP A 420 9.41 6.27 1.85
CA ASP A 420 10.20 5.48 0.89
C ASP A 420 9.35 4.66 -0.11
N ASP A 421 8.08 4.40 0.18
CA ASP A 421 7.18 3.65 -0.71
C ASP A 421 6.52 4.52 -1.80
N GLY A 422 6.62 5.84 -1.65
CA GLY A 422 6.24 6.79 -2.69
C GLY A 422 4.75 6.99 -2.92
N PRO A 423 4.37 7.55 -4.08
CA PRO A 423 3.03 8.09 -4.35
C PRO A 423 1.91 7.06 -4.24
N THR A 424 2.19 5.79 -4.42
CA THR A 424 1.20 4.72 -4.30
C THR A 424 0.84 4.39 -2.85
N HIS A 425 1.66 4.81 -1.89
CA HIS A 425 1.51 4.48 -0.48
C HIS A 425 1.30 5.70 0.42
N HIS A 426 1.40 6.92 -0.10
CA HIS A 426 1.12 8.13 0.66
C HIS A 426 -0.38 8.25 0.97
N GLY A 427 -0.72 8.47 2.24
CA GLY A 427 -2.10 8.71 2.72
C GLY A 427 -2.46 10.20 2.66
N LEU A 428 -2.40 10.80 1.47
CA LEU A 428 -2.55 12.25 1.29
C LEU A 428 -3.95 12.69 0.86
N PHE A 429 -4.92 11.76 0.77
CA PHE A 429 -6.26 12.05 0.23
C PHE A 429 -7.40 11.66 1.18
N ASP A 430 -7.10 11.02 2.30
CA ASP A 430 -8.09 10.48 3.25
C ASP A 430 -9.00 11.56 3.85
N ILE A 431 -8.47 12.72 4.25
CA ILE A 431 -9.29 13.84 4.73
C ILE A 431 -10.25 14.29 3.62
N GLY A 432 -9.74 14.45 2.40
CA GLY A 432 -10.51 14.99 1.28
C GLY A 432 -11.77 14.18 0.97
N TYR A 433 -11.64 12.85 0.88
CA TYR A 433 -12.78 12.01 0.55
C TYR A 433 -13.67 11.68 1.77
N LEU A 434 -13.11 11.57 2.99
CA LEU A 434 -13.93 11.27 4.17
C LEU A 434 -14.69 12.48 4.69
N ARG A 435 -14.11 13.68 4.70
CA ARG A 435 -14.79 14.85 5.24
C ARG A 435 -16.01 15.27 4.42
N SER A 436 -16.09 14.89 3.13
CA SER A 436 -17.25 15.15 2.29
C SER A 436 -18.47 14.28 2.64
N ILE A 437 -18.26 13.13 3.33
CA ILE A 437 -19.34 12.21 3.66
C ILE A 437 -20.10 12.72 4.90
N PRO A 438 -21.45 12.81 4.87
CA PRO A 438 -22.24 13.16 6.05
C PRO A 438 -22.05 12.16 7.22
N GLU A 439 -22.33 12.62 8.44
CA GLU A 439 -22.42 11.81 9.67
C GLU A 439 -21.09 11.24 10.21
N ILE A 440 -20.00 11.21 9.45
CA ILE A 440 -18.72 10.66 9.93
C ILE A 440 -17.98 11.66 10.83
N VAL A 441 -17.45 11.17 11.95
CA VAL A 441 -16.52 11.91 12.80
C VAL A 441 -15.10 11.58 12.39
N LEU A 442 -14.28 12.59 12.05
CA LEU A 442 -12.91 12.41 11.55
C LEU A 442 -11.90 13.08 12.47
N MET A 443 -10.92 12.32 12.98
CA MET A 443 -9.97 12.72 14.01
C MET A 443 -8.51 12.49 13.57
N SER A 444 -7.59 13.30 14.11
CA SER A 444 -6.14 13.12 13.93
C SER A 444 -5.40 13.45 15.23
N PRO A 445 -4.78 12.47 15.92
CA PRO A 445 -4.11 12.67 17.19
C PRO A 445 -2.77 13.37 17.01
N LYS A 446 -2.39 14.22 17.96
CA LYS A 446 -1.09 14.89 18.00
C LYS A 446 0.05 13.96 18.49
N ASP A 447 -0.30 12.97 19.31
CA ASP A 447 0.62 12.03 19.95
C ASP A 447 -0.08 10.71 20.28
N GLU A 448 0.65 9.77 20.87
CA GLU A 448 0.18 8.42 21.23
C GLU A 448 -0.83 8.41 22.40
N ASP A 449 -0.77 9.39 23.30
CA ASP A 449 -1.73 9.49 24.39
C ASP A 449 -3.10 9.96 23.89
N GLU A 450 -3.10 10.95 23.00
CA GLU A 450 -4.32 11.42 22.35
C GLU A 450 -4.89 10.37 21.36
N LEU A 451 -4.03 9.54 20.72
CA LEU A 451 -4.51 8.40 19.93
C LEU A 451 -5.36 7.45 20.78
N ALA A 452 -4.90 7.12 21.98
CA ALA A 452 -5.65 6.26 22.89
C ALA A 452 -7.01 6.90 23.30
N ASP A 453 -7.03 8.20 23.58
CA ASP A 453 -8.25 8.95 23.89
C ASP A 453 -9.22 8.98 22.70
N MET A 454 -8.72 9.19 21.49
CA MET A 454 -9.54 9.17 20.27
C MET A 454 -10.11 7.78 19.99
N MET A 455 -9.38 6.70 20.28
CA MET A 455 -9.90 5.34 20.16
C MET A 455 -11.06 5.09 21.14
N LYS A 456 -10.91 5.54 22.38
CA LYS A 456 -11.99 5.48 23.38
C LYS A 456 -13.21 6.30 22.91
N THR A 457 -12.96 7.52 22.43
CA THR A 457 -14.00 8.41 21.90
C THR A 457 -14.74 7.75 20.73
N ALA A 458 -14.00 7.22 19.72
CA ALA A 458 -14.56 6.59 18.54
C ALA A 458 -15.49 5.40 18.88
N LEU A 459 -15.09 4.58 19.85
CA LEU A 459 -15.87 3.43 20.30
C LEU A 459 -17.15 3.82 21.07
N GLU A 460 -17.24 5.04 21.59
CA GLU A 460 -18.44 5.57 22.26
C GLU A 460 -19.41 6.29 21.30
N ILE A 461 -18.93 6.72 20.12
CA ILE A 461 -19.78 7.36 19.11
C ILE A 461 -20.84 6.37 18.60
N PRO A 462 -22.13 6.75 18.57
CA PRO A 462 -23.19 5.87 18.09
C PRO A 462 -23.25 5.75 16.54
N GLY A 463 -22.36 6.42 15.82
CA GLY A 463 -22.25 6.45 14.37
C GLY A 463 -20.83 6.20 13.86
N PRO A 464 -20.57 6.41 12.55
CA PRO A 464 -19.29 6.18 11.93
C PRO A 464 -18.21 7.15 12.40
N SER A 465 -16.99 6.65 12.57
CA SER A 465 -15.85 7.49 12.95
C SER A 465 -14.57 7.00 12.30
N ALA A 466 -13.61 7.91 12.12
CA ALA A 466 -12.31 7.61 11.57
C ALA A 466 -11.19 8.32 12.33
N ILE A 467 -10.10 7.62 12.56
CA ILE A 467 -8.88 8.13 13.19
C ILE A 467 -7.73 7.92 12.21
N ARG A 468 -7.02 9.00 11.88
CA ARG A 468 -5.84 8.96 11.01
C ARG A 468 -4.57 9.22 11.81
N TYR A 469 -3.56 8.36 11.67
CA TYR A 469 -2.28 8.49 12.35
C TYR A 469 -1.10 8.08 11.44
N PRO A 470 0.12 8.65 11.68
CA PRO A 470 1.24 8.45 10.78
C PRO A 470 1.90 7.08 10.93
N ARG A 471 2.70 6.70 9.94
CA ARG A 471 3.67 5.62 10.03
C ARG A 471 4.83 6.02 10.92
N GLY A 472 5.35 5.10 11.72
CA GLY A 472 6.61 5.25 12.45
C GLY A 472 6.47 5.21 13.96
N VAL A 473 7.55 5.62 14.62
CA VAL A 473 7.61 5.66 16.08
C VAL A 473 6.81 6.83 16.62
N VAL A 474 6.31 6.67 17.83
CA VAL A 474 5.56 7.71 18.55
C VAL A 474 6.46 8.86 19.03
N VAL A 475 5.84 9.92 19.53
CA VAL A 475 6.56 11.11 20.05
C VAL A 475 7.32 10.80 21.35
N GLY A 476 6.82 9.88 22.17
CA GLY A 476 7.43 9.48 23.45
C GLY A 476 6.85 10.24 24.65
N VAL A 477 5.58 10.67 24.57
CA VAL A 477 4.91 11.34 25.70
C VAL A 477 4.47 10.33 26.77
N ALA A 478 4.33 10.80 28.01
CA ALA A 478 3.77 10.01 29.09
C ALA A 478 2.27 9.73 28.83
N ARG A 479 1.90 8.45 28.78
CA ARG A 479 0.52 8.04 28.56
C ARG A 479 -0.27 7.99 29.87
N LYS A 480 -1.54 8.38 29.79
CA LYS A 480 -2.49 8.17 30.88
C LYS A 480 -2.69 6.68 31.16
N PRO A 481 -2.92 6.28 32.42
CA PRO A 481 -3.23 4.89 32.75
C PRO A 481 -4.47 4.34 32.03
N GLU A 482 -5.46 5.20 31.81
CA GLU A 482 -6.69 4.88 31.09
C GLU A 482 -7.05 5.99 30.08
N PRO A 483 -7.38 5.64 28.83
CA PRO A 483 -7.86 6.59 27.85
C PRO A 483 -9.14 7.30 28.32
N GLN A 484 -9.24 8.60 28.04
CA GLN A 484 -10.39 9.43 28.37
C GLN A 484 -11.10 9.88 27.09
N PRO A 485 -12.44 9.81 27.02
CA PRO A 485 -13.15 10.29 25.84
C PRO A 485 -12.99 11.81 25.69
N LEU A 486 -12.80 12.24 24.46
CA LEU A 486 -12.67 13.66 24.11
C LEU A 486 -14.04 14.25 23.77
N PRO A 487 -14.29 15.52 24.13
CA PRO A 487 -15.50 16.24 23.65
C PRO A 487 -15.48 16.35 22.12
N ILE A 488 -16.48 15.79 21.45
CA ILE A 488 -16.53 15.72 19.98
C ILE A 488 -16.58 17.14 19.40
N GLY A 489 -15.72 17.39 18.42
CA GLY A 489 -15.64 18.67 17.72
C GLY A 489 -15.03 19.82 18.56
N LYS A 490 -14.28 19.50 19.63
CA LYS A 490 -13.59 20.50 20.45
C LYS A 490 -12.08 20.43 20.28
N ALA A 491 -11.51 21.57 19.91
CA ALA A 491 -10.07 21.78 19.81
C ALA A 491 -9.44 21.97 21.19
N GLU A 492 -8.12 21.81 21.26
CA GLU A 492 -7.29 22.11 22.44
C GLU A 492 -6.44 23.34 22.17
N VAL A 493 -6.61 24.40 22.98
CA VAL A 493 -5.75 25.57 22.92
C VAL A 493 -4.55 25.33 23.83
N LEU A 494 -3.37 25.16 23.23
CA LEU A 494 -2.11 24.93 23.95
C LEU A 494 -1.46 26.24 24.41
N VAL A 495 -1.51 27.26 23.56
CA VAL A 495 -1.03 28.62 23.82
C VAL A 495 -2.09 29.58 23.32
N ASP A 496 -2.47 30.57 24.15
CA ASP A 496 -3.39 31.65 23.71
C ASP A 496 -2.58 32.78 23.07
N GLY A 497 -3.18 33.49 22.11
CA GLY A 497 -2.54 34.57 21.38
C GLY A 497 -3.56 35.44 20.64
N SER A 498 -3.13 36.64 20.19
CA SER A 498 -4.03 37.65 19.64
C SER A 498 -3.68 38.15 18.25
N ASP A 499 -2.50 37.86 17.70
CA ASP A 499 -2.11 38.34 16.37
C ASP A 499 -2.38 37.30 15.28
N VAL A 500 -2.16 36.03 15.57
CA VAL A 500 -2.35 34.91 14.65
C VAL A 500 -2.80 33.65 15.37
N ALA A 501 -3.66 32.85 14.77
CA ALA A 501 -4.04 31.53 15.26
C ALA A 501 -3.42 30.44 14.37
N ILE A 502 -2.59 29.56 14.94
CA ILE A 502 -1.86 28.51 14.25
C ILE A 502 -2.46 27.16 14.64
N LEU A 503 -3.04 26.47 13.67
CA LEU A 503 -3.69 25.19 13.85
C LEU A 503 -2.77 24.08 13.30
N GLY A 504 -2.20 23.26 14.18
CA GLY A 504 -1.36 22.11 13.83
C GLY A 504 -2.14 20.81 13.92
N LEU A 505 -2.54 20.23 12.79
CA LEU A 505 -3.34 19.01 12.77
C LEU A 505 -2.48 17.76 12.99
N GLY A 506 -2.75 17.04 14.08
CA GLY A 506 -2.10 15.78 14.39
C GLY A 506 -0.56 15.91 14.45
N PRO A 507 0.19 15.10 13.68
CA PRO A 507 1.67 15.09 13.71
C PRO A 507 2.31 16.40 13.20
N MET A 508 1.51 17.36 12.73
CA MET A 508 2.00 18.67 12.26
C MET A 508 2.02 19.73 13.39
N LEU A 509 1.57 19.37 14.58
CA LEU A 509 1.56 20.30 15.73
C LEU A 509 2.95 20.86 16.10
N PRO A 510 4.06 20.08 16.03
CA PRO A 510 5.39 20.64 16.28
C PRO A 510 5.78 21.81 15.37
N LEU A 511 5.38 21.78 14.08
CA LEU A 511 5.62 22.89 13.15
C LEU A 511 4.81 24.13 13.51
N ALA A 512 3.62 23.96 14.07
CA ALA A 512 2.81 25.07 14.58
C ALA A 512 3.49 25.74 15.81
N GLN A 513 4.07 24.94 16.71
CA GLN A 513 4.81 25.42 17.86
C GLN A 513 6.11 26.14 17.45
N GLU A 514 6.81 25.59 16.46
CA GLU A 514 8.02 26.20 15.89
C GLU A 514 7.72 27.55 15.26
N LEU A 515 6.67 27.65 14.43
CA LEU A 515 6.22 28.92 13.84
C LEU A 515 5.85 29.93 14.93
N ALA A 516 5.15 29.53 15.98
CA ALA A 516 4.80 30.40 17.10
C ALA A 516 6.05 30.96 17.77
N SER A 517 7.06 30.13 18.02
CA SER A 517 8.34 30.54 18.60
C SER A 517 9.13 31.51 17.69
N MET A 518 9.03 31.33 16.36
CA MET A 518 9.64 32.28 15.41
C MET A 518 8.93 33.63 15.43
N LEU A 519 7.60 33.64 15.44
CA LEU A 519 6.79 34.85 15.51
C LEU A 519 6.95 35.63 16.83
N GLU A 520 7.13 34.94 17.94
CA GLU A 520 7.40 35.53 19.24
C GLU A 520 8.70 36.37 19.23
N ARG A 521 9.74 35.91 18.52
CA ARG A 521 10.99 36.67 18.33
C ARG A 521 10.76 38.02 17.62
N ASP A 522 9.74 38.06 16.74
CA ASP A 522 9.30 39.26 16.02
C ASP A 522 8.20 40.02 16.78
N ALA A 523 8.02 39.73 18.08
CA ALA A 523 7.05 40.30 18.98
C ALA A 523 5.58 40.16 18.53
N TYR A 524 5.21 39.06 17.85
CA TYR A 524 3.84 38.69 17.58
C TYR A 524 3.32 37.68 18.61
N SER A 525 2.07 37.83 19.02
CA SER A 525 1.37 36.93 19.95
C SER A 525 0.60 35.88 19.14
N ALA A 526 1.17 34.65 19.11
CA ALA A 526 0.60 33.55 18.38
C ALA A 526 -0.17 32.59 19.28
N ALA A 527 -1.41 32.26 18.91
CA ALA A 527 -2.11 31.11 19.50
C ALA A 527 -1.68 29.83 18.82
N VAL A 528 -1.43 28.76 19.60
CA VAL A 528 -1.16 27.39 19.09
C VAL A 528 -2.31 26.49 19.49
N ILE A 529 -2.92 25.87 18.50
CA ILE A 529 -4.16 25.11 18.65
C ILE A 529 -4.00 23.74 18.03
N ASN A 530 -4.33 22.69 18.78
CA ASN A 530 -4.52 21.34 18.29
C ASN A 530 -5.99 21.14 17.92
N PRO A 531 -6.34 21.05 16.63
CA PRO A 531 -7.74 20.92 16.21
C PRO A 531 -8.40 19.63 16.65
N ARG A 532 -7.64 18.53 16.79
CA ARG A 532 -8.13 17.17 17.10
C ARG A 532 -9.09 16.60 16.06
N PHE A 533 -10.18 17.35 15.79
CA PHE A 533 -11.26 16.96 14.89
C PHE A 533 -11.16 17.74 13.57
N ILE A 534 -11.16 16.99 12.48
CA ILE A 534 -11.32 17.55 11.14
C ILE A 534 -12.82 17.75 10.86
N LYS A 535 -13.63 16.81 11.36
CA LYS A 535 -15.08 16.84 11.28
C LYS A 535 -15.71 16.19 12.52
N PRO A 536 -16.63 16.86 13.22
CA PRO A 536 -16.99 18.27 13.01
C PRO A 536 -15.85 19.21 13.42
N ILE A 537 -15.71 20.32 12.73
CA ILE A 537 -14.75 21.37 13.07
C ILE A 537 -15.26 22.20 14.26
N ASP A 538 -14.36 22.67 15.11
CA ASP A 538 -14.71 23.54 16.26
C ASP A 538 -15.01 24.97 15.80
N LYS A 539 -16.30 25.23 15.47
CA LYS A 539 -16.78 26.56 15.02
C LYS A 539 -16.65 27.61 16.11
N GLU A 540 -16.89 27.28 17.38
CA GLU A 540 -16.77 28.23 18.50
C GLU A 540 -15.31 28.71 18.68
N MET A 541 -14.35 27.79 18.55
CA MET A 541 -12.92 28.13 18.57
C MET A 541 -12.59 29.06 17.39
N LEU A 542 -13.03 28.73 16.17
CA LEU A 542 -12.78 29.57 14.99
C LEU A 542 -13.39 30.97 15.14
N GLU A 543 -14.63 31.08 15.59
CA GLU A 543 -15.29 32.35 15.83
C GLU A 543 -14.55 33.21 16.88
N ARG A 544 -14.16 32.59 18.00
CA ARG A 544 -13.39 33.25 19.05
C ARG A 544 -12.09 33.87 18.52
N TYR A 545 -11.34 33.13 17.69
CA TYR A 545 -10.08 33.64 17.15
C TYR A 545 -10.28 34.56 15.96
N ALA A 546 -11.26 34.33 15.10
CA ALA A 546 -11.57 35.21 13.96
C ALA A 546 -11.85 36.66 14.37
N SER A 547 -12.43 36.87 15.55
CA SER A 547 -12.70 38.23 16.08
C SER A 547 -11.44 38.99 16.48
N ARG A 548 -10.29 38.34 16.68
CA ARG A 548 -9.11 39.00 17.27
C ARG A 548 -7.79 38.83 16.52
N VAL A 549 -7.66 37.81 15.64
CA VAL A 549 -6.41 37.57 14.89
C VAL A 549 -6.39 38.24 13.52
N ALA A 550 -5.20 38.45 12.96
CA ALA A 550 -5.02 38.99 11.61
C ALA A 550 -5.03 37.88 10.54
N ALA A 551 -4.72 36.65 10.91
CA ALA A 551 -4.68 35.49 10.02
C ALA A 551 -4.81 34.18 10.81
N PHE A 552 -5.29 33.14 10.13
CA PHE A 552 -5.09 31.75 10.54
C PHE A 552 -3.93 31.15 9.75
N VAL A 553 -3.22 30.21 10.36
CA VAL A 553 -2.27 29.32 9.68
C VAL A 553 -2.67 27.88 9.97
N THR A 554 -2.79 27.03 8.96
CA THR A 554 -3.08 25.61 9.14
C THR A 554 -1.91 24.77 8.65
N PHE A 555 -1.50 23.79 9.46
CA PHE A 555 -0.55 22.75 9.06
C PHE A 555 -1.26 21.41 9.00
N GLU A 556 -1.12 20.72 7.86
CA GLU A 556 -1.71 19.39 7.63
C GLU A 556 -0.79 18.49 6.82
N ASP A 557 -0.64 17.23 7.21
CA ASP A 557 0.03 16.19 6.40
C ASP A 557 -1.01 15.56 5.45
N HIS A 558 -1.48 16.36 4.50
CA HIS A 558 -2.51 16.05 3.51
C HIS A 558 -2.40 17.02 2.33
N ALA A 559 -2.99 16.68 1.18
CA ALA A 559 -3.14 17.63 0.08
C ALA A 559 -3.94 18.87 0.52
N LYS A 560 -3.47 20.08 0.15
CA LYS A 560 -4.18 21.33 0.50
C LYS A 560 -5.60 21.38 -0.04
N MET A 561 -5.80 20.78 -1.24
CA MET A 561 -7.10 20.72 -1.86
C MET A 561 -8.00 19.72 -1.11
N GLY A 562 -9.15 20.19 -0.65
CA GLY A 562 -10.10 19.38 0.11
C GLY A 562 -9.64 18.94 1.51
N GLY A 563 -8.45 19.35 1.98
CA GLY A 563 -7.91 18.99 3.29
C GLY A 563 -8.49 19.78 4.46
N PHE A 564 -7.81 19.74 5.61
CA PHE A 564 -8.22 20.42 6.83
C PHE A 564 -8.20 21.94 6.68
N GLY A 565 -7.17 22.50 6.04
CA GLY A 565 -7.12 23.95 5.78
C GLY A 565 -8.26 24.43 4.90
N SER A 566 -8.76 23.60 3.99
CA SER A 566 -9.99 23.91 3.21
C SER A 566 -11.22 23.91 4.12
N ALA A 567 -11.34 22.98 5.07
CA ALA A 567 -12.45 22.98 6.03
C ALA A 567 -12.46 24.23 6.91
N VAL A 568 -11.28 24.73 7.31
CA VAL A 568 -11.17 26.01 8.06
C VAL A 568 -11.65 27.19 7.22
N VAL A 569 -11.24 27.26 5.94
CA VAL A 569 -11.68 28.33 5.02
C VAL A 569 -13.19 28.30 4.84
N GLU A 570 -13.78 27.13 4.55
CA GLU A 570 -15.22 26.95 4.39
C GLU A 570 -15.99 27.36 5.65
N ALA A 571 -15.53 26.96 6.85
CA ALA A 571 -16.17 27.32 8.10
C ALA A 571 -16.10 28.81 8.39
N LEU A 572 -14.99 29.48 8.09
CA LEU A 572 -14.86 30.95 8.24
C LEU A 572 -15.74 31.71 7.25
N GLU A 573 -15.85 31.22 6.00
CA GLU A 573 -16.75 31.80 5.00
C GLU A 573 -18.22 31.69 5.44
N GLU A 574 -18.66 30.52 5.91
CA GLU A 574 -20.01 30.31 6.46
C GLU A 574 -20.33 31.28 7.63
N MET A 575 -19.32 31.65 8.42
CA MET A 575 -19.44 32.64 9.50
C MET A 575 -19.38 34.11 9.01
N GLY A 576 -19.17 34.35 7.72
CA GLY A 576 -18.94 35.68 7.17
C GLY A 576 -17.63 36.33 7.61
N SER A 577 -16.64 35.57 8.03
CA SER A 577 -15.35 36.07 8.52
C SER A 577 -14.40 36.37 7.35
N PRO A 578 -13.84 37.59 7.24
CA PRO A 578 -12.88 37.96 6.20
C PRO A 578 -11.44 37.58 6.55
N VAL A 579 -11.19 36.89 7.66
CA VAL A 579 -9.83 36.58 8.14
C VAL A 579 -9.14 35.58 7.19
N PRO A 580 -7.97 35.96 6.62
CA PRO A 580 -7.26 35.07 5.69
C PRO A 580 -6.69 33.82 6.36
N VAL A 581 -6.61 32.74 5.60
CA VAL A 581 -6.02 31.47 6.03
C VAL A 581 -4.79 31.13 5.17
N VAL A 582 -3.64 31.01 5.79
CA VAL A 582 -2.42 30.46 5.19
C VAL A 582 -2.46 28.95 5.37
N ARG A 583 -2.52 28.20 4.27
CA ARG A 583 -2.62 26.74 4.29
C ARG A 583 -1.27 26.11 3.95
N ILE A 584 -0.70 25.37 4.89
CA ILE A 584 0.55 24.60 4.74
C ILE A 584 0.19 23.13 4.66
N GLY A 585 0.40 22.54 3.50
CA GLY A 585 0.10 21.14 3.16
C GLY A 585 0.66 20.81 1.79
N TRP A 586 0.46 19.58 1.32
CA TRP A 586 1.02 19.12 0.05
C TRP A 586 0.36 19.82 -1.15
N PRO A 587 1.14 20.14 -2.20
CA PRO A 587 0.62 20.76 -3.42
C PRO A 587 -0.25 19.78 -4.21
N ASP A 588 -0.97 20.29 -5.23
CA ASP A 588 -1.78 19.49 -6.16
C ASP A 588 -0.91 18.74 -7.18
N GLN A 589 -0.20 17.74 -6.66
CA GLN A 589 0.62 16.80 -7.44
C GLN A 589 0.90 15.53 -6.65
N PHE A 590 1.23 14.44 -7.36
CA PHE A 590 1.73 13.23 -6.71
C PHE A 590 3.15 13.45 -6.19
N ILE A 591 3.35 13.18 -4.88
CA ILE A 591 4.65 13.37 -4.23
C ILE A 591 5.49 12.11 -4.44
N GLU A 592 6.73 12.29 -4.87
CA GLU A 592 7.67 11.20 -5.10
C GLU A 592 8.07 10.48 -3.79
N HIS A 593 8.76 9.34 -3.92
CA HIS A 593 9.36 8.63 -2.79
C HIS A 593 10.59 9.38 -2.24
N GLY A 594 10.81 9.29 -0.94
CA GLY A 594 11.97 9.90 -0.29
C GLY A 594 11.84 10.00 1.23
N LYS A 595 12.83 10.59 1.85
CA LYS A 595 12.80 10.86 3.30
C LYS A 595 11.79 11.96 3.62
N VAL A 596 10.93 11.70 4.61
CA VAL A 596 9.81 12.59 4.96
C VAL A 596 10.28 14.04 5.18
N ASP A 597 11.33 14.25 5.97
CA ASP A 597 11.81 15.59 6.29
C ASP A 597 12.37 16.33 5.07
N GLN A 598 13.06 15.60 4.17
CA GLN A 598 13.57 16.18 2.91
C GLN A 598 12.44 16.58 1.97
N LEU A 599 11.40 15.76 1.88
CA LEU A 599 10.22 16.08 1.07
C LEU A 599 9.44 17.25 1.67
N ARG A 600 9.24 17.29 3.00
CA ARG A 600 8.63 18.45 3.67
C ARG A 600 9.38 19.75 3.39
N ALA A 601 10.69 19.74 3.54
CA ALA A 601 11.53 20.90 3.24
C ALA A 601 11.41 21.32 1.76
N ARG A 602 11.50 20.37 0.85
CA ARG A 602 11.41 20.60 -0.61
C ARG A 602 10.08 21.24 -1.04
N TYR A 603 8.98 20.82 -0.43
CA TYR A 603 7.63 21.28 -0.77
C TYR A 603 7.11 22.40 0.14
N GLY A 604 7.94 22.91 1.05
CA GLY A 604 7.59 24.03 1.90
C GLY A 604 6.60 23.71 3.02
N LEU A 605 6.56 22.44 3.49
CA LEU A 605 5.82 22.07 4.70
C LEU A 605 6.72 22.30 5.92
N THR A 606 7.11 23.54 6.14
CA THR A 606 8.02 23.96 7.23
C THR A 606 7.50 25.23 7.90
N ALA A 607 8.01 25.51 9.09
CA ALA A 607 7.67 26.73 9.84
C ALA A 607 8.16 28.00 9.11
N GLU A 608 9.33 27.96 8.46
CA GLU A 608 9.92 29.09 7.72
C GLU A 608 9.06 29.45 6.49
N ALA A 609 8.58 28.43 5.75
CA ALA A 609 7.69 28.68 4.62
C ALA A 609 6.36 29.29 5.06
N ALA A 610 5.82 28.87 6.20
CA ALA A 610 4.63 29.46 6.80
C ALA A 610 4.90 30.91 7.27
N LEU A 611 6.04 31.16 7.93
CA LEU A 611 6.44 32.50 8.39
C LEU A 611 6.50 33.48 7.21
N THR A 612 7.14 33.08 6.12
CA THR A 612 7.25 33.92 4.91
C THR A 612 5.87 34.34 4.36
N GLN A 613 4.88 33.43 4.46
CA GLN A 613 3.52 33.70 3.96
C GLN A 613 2.67 34.52 4.93
N VAL A 614 2.83 34.36 6.25
CA VAL A 614 1.97 35.00 7.26
C VAL A 614 2.45 36.40 7.64
N LEU A 615 3.76 36.67 7.68
CA LEU A 615 4.33 37.96 8.07
C LEU A 615 3.74 39.17 7.31
N PRO A 616 3.55 39.12 5.97
CA PRO A 616 2.93 40.22 5.26
C PRO A 616 1.49 40.56 5.71
N LEU A 617 0.75 39.53 6.16
CA LEU A 617 -0.62 39.69 6.66
C LEU A 617 -0.61 40.37 8.04
N LEU A 618 0.29 39.96 8.93
CA LEU A 618 0.44 40.54 10.26
C LEU A 618 0.92 41.98 10.20
N ALA A 619 1.87 42.31 9.33
CA ALA A 619 2.40 43.64 9.16
C ALA A 619 1.35 44.65 8.66
N ARG A 620 0.41 44.24 7.83
CA ARG A 620 -0.69 45.10 7.37
C ARG A 620 -1.59 45.56 8.52
N ARG A 621 -1.87 44.73 9.51
CA ARG A 621 -2.74 45.06 10.66
C ARG A 621 -2.04 46.01 11.64
N ARG A 622 -0.72 46.01 11.74
CA ARG A 622 0.08 46.90 12.61
C ARG A 622 0.28 48.29 12.01
N ARG A 623 0.08 48.51 10.71
CA ARG A 623 0.12 49.84 10.11
C ARG A 623 -1.15 50.58 10.51
N PRO A 624 -1.07 51.73 11.23
CA PRO A 624 -2.26 52.54 11.48
C PRO A 624 -2.85 52.95 10.13
N THR A 625 -4.15 52.76 9.97
CA THR A 625 -4.87 53.33 8.84
C THR A 625 -4.63 54.84 8.91
N LEU A 626 -3.77 55.40 8.05
CA LEU A 626 -3.70 56.82 7.84
C LEU A 626 -5.09 57.22 7.30
N VAL A 627 -5.97 57.67 8.20
CA VAL A 627 -7.22 58.33 7.84
C VAL A 627 -6.79 59.54 7.05
N ALA A 628 -6.98 59.50 5.73
CA ALA A 628 -6.86 60.69 4.91
C ALA A 628 -7.90 61.71 5.42
N SER A 629 -7.41 62.75 6.08
CA SER A 629 -8.17 63.95 6.47
C SER A 629 -8.51 64.74 5.26
#